data_e365e581e29f9a4a857c97b68193cd1e
#
_entry.id   e365e581e29f9a4a857c97b68193cd1e
#
_cell.length_a   1.000
_cell.length_b   1.000
_cell.length_c   1.000
_cell.angle_alpha   90.00
_cell.angle_beta   90.00
_cell.angle_gamma   90.00
#
_symmetry.space_group_name_H-M   'P 1'
#
loop_
_entity.id
_entity.type
_entity.pdbx_description
1 polymer ?
#
loop_
_entity_poly.entity_id
_entity_poly.type
_entity_poly.pdbx_seq_one_letter_code
_entity_poly.pdbx_strand_id
1 'polypeptide(L)'
;MRPRSWRAPSAALLLLCCGPMVSAQQLQIETAEQDEAVLVNASAIMQVRPATAWSVISDYEHLAEFVPGMHSSRVLQRNGNQVLVEQKGSLGFLFFRQAIEIRLAVNEWPPQRIIAHAVGGNLKQMDGSYTLETLADGRVRLSYSGRLVPAFTIPPLLGKAVVRQLLTRQFKALVDEILRREALNLGSGNPPSKN
;
A
#
# COMPACT_ATOMS: atom_id res chain seq x y z
N MET A 1 10.68 6.06 -80.26
CA MET A 1 11.59 5.91 -79.13
C MET A 1 10.97 6.58 -77.91
N ARG A 2 10.53 5.82 -76.90
CA ARG A 2 9.96 6.30 -75.65
C ARG A 2 10.86 5.83 -74.53
N PRO A 3 11.32 6.64 -73.54
CA PRO A 3 12.14 6.19 -72.42
C PRO A 3 11.26 5.58 -71.35
N ARG A 4 11.68 4.40 -70.86
CA ARG A 4 11.11 3.65 -69.73
C ARG A 4 11.47 4.33 -68.42
N SER A 5 10.46 4.81 -67.66
CA SER A 5 10.62 5.30 -66.33
C SER A 5 10.76 4.12 -65.33
N TRP A 6 11.89 4.07 -64.65
CA TRP A 6 12.21 3.11 -63.58
C TRP A 6 11.64 3.64 -62.25
N ARG A 7 10.64 2.95 -61.74
CA ARG A 7 10.12 3.23 -60.40
C ARG A 7 10.94 2.45 -59.37
N ALA A 8 11.58 3.14 -58.45
CA ALA A 8 12.24 2.55 -57.28
C ALA A 8 11.17 2.17 -56.24
N PRO A 9 11.32 1.02 -55.53
CA PRO A 9 10.43 0.68 -54.43
C PRO A 9 10.85 1.44 -53.18
N SER A 10 9.92 2.22 -52.59
CA SER A 10 10.08 2.84 -51.27
C SER A 10 10.08 1.76 -50.21
N ALA A 11 11.20 1.53 -49.55
CA ALA A 11 11.30 0.71 -48.36
C ALA A 11 10.67 1.48 -47.18
N ALA A 12 9.50 1.04 -46.77
CA ALA A 12 8.87 1.51 -45.53
C ALA A 12 9.61 0.93 -44.32
N LEU A 13 10.34 1.78 -43.62
CA LEU A 13 11.01 1.48 -42.34
C LEU A 13 9.96 1.44 -41.24
N LEU A 14 9.52 0.24 -40.84
CA LEU A 14 8.68 0.01 -39.67
C LEU A 14 9.53 0.22 -38.41
N LEU A 15 9.45 1.42 -37.80
CA LEU A 15 9.93 1.68 -36.46
C LEU A 15 9.02 0.95 -35.47
N LEU A 16 9.49 -0.21 -34.96
CA LEU A 16 8.91 -0.83 -33.76
C LEU A 16 9.18 0.11 -32.56
N CYS A 17 8.19 0.90 -32.19
CA CYS A 17 8.16 1.59 -30.89
C CYS A 17 7.97 0.53 -29.79
N CYS A 18 9.09 0.03 -29.25
CA CYS A 18 9.09 -0.71 -27.99
C CYS A 18 8.90 0.31 -26.86
N GLY A 19 7.65 0.72 -26.61
CA GLY A 19 7.30 1.53 -25.45
C GLY A 19 7.55 0.73 -24.19
N PRO A 20 8.01 1.36 -23.08
CA PRO A 20 8.11 0.67 -21.80
C PRO A 20 6.73 0.14 -21.42
N MET A 21 6.59 -1.17 -21.23
CA MET A 21 5.41 -1.76 -20.62
C MET A 21 5.33 -1.22 -19.19
N VAL A 22 4.49 -0.21 -19.00
CA VAL A 22 4.07 0.19 -17.65
C VAL A 22 3.32 -1.00 -17.07
N SER A 23 3.97 -1.72 -16.18
CA SER A 23 3.35 -2.84 -15.47
C SER A 23 2.15 -2.30 -14.70
N ALA A 24 0.96 -2.62 -15.17
CA ALA A 24 -0.28 -2.20 -14.52
C ALA A 24 -0.30 -2.79 -13.10
N GLN A 25 -0.28 -1.90 -12.12
CA GLN A 25 -0.44 -2.23 -10.72
C GLN A 25 -1.83 -2.83 -10.51
N GLN A 26 -1.90 -4.10 -10.11
CA GLN A 26 -3.16 -4.74 -9.74
C GLN A 26 -3.45 -4.43 -8.27
N LEU A 27 -4.31 -3.46 -8.02
CA LEU A 27 -4.83 -3.13 -6.69
C LEU A 27 -6.24 -3.70 -6.55
N GLN A 28 -6.45 -4.55 -5.54
CA GLN A 28 -7.76 -5.12 -5.19
C GLN A 28 -8.07 -4.77 -3.75
N ILE A 29 -9.30 -4.29 -3.48
CA ILE A 29 -9.77 -4.01 -2.13
C ILE A 29 -11.21 -4.44 -2.01
N GLU A 30 -11.46 -5.32 -1.05
CA GLU A 30 -12.77 -5.82 -0.70
C GLU A 30 -13.09 -5.46 0.75
N THR A 31 -14.32 -5.04 0.99
CA THR A 31 -14.83 -4.79 2.33
C THR A 31 -16.16 -5.51 2.52
N ALA A 32 -16.30 -6.19 3.63
CA ALA A 32 -17.53 -6.85 4.04
C ALA A 32 -17.91 -6.38 5.45
N GLU A 33 -19.19 -6.47 5.78
CA GLU A 33 -19.68 -6.28 7.15
C GLU A 33 -20.14 -7.63 7.68
N GLN A 34 -19.75 -7.88 8.92
CA GLN A 34 -20.21 -9.02 9.67
C GLN A 34 -20.56 -8.53 11.07
N ASP A 35 -21.86 -8.49 11.39
CA ASP A 35 -22.40 -7.90 12.62
C ASP A 35 -22.00 -6.41 12.75
N GLU A 36 -21.32 -6.03 13.84
CA GLU A 36 -20.78 -4.68 14.06
C GLU A 36 -19.38 -4.49 13.45
N ALA A 37 -18.79 -5.54 12.88
CA ALA A 37 -17.42 -5.50 12.37
C ALA A 37 -17.36 -5.14 10.88
N VAL A 38 -16.35 -4.37 10.53
CA VAL A 38 -15.91 -4.16 9.15
C VAL A 38 -14.72 -5.09 8.88
N LEU A 39 -14.88 -5.96 7.92
CA LEU A 39 -13.83 -6.83 7.39
C LEU A 39 -13.20 -6.16 6.17
N VAL A 40 -11.89 -6.20 6.06
CA VAL A 40 -11.12 -5.59 4.97
C VAL A 40 -10.13 -6.61 4.44
N ASN A 41 -10.13 -6.83 3.14
CA ASN A 41 -9.08 -7.53 2.43
C ASN A 41 -8.57 -6.62 1.31
N ALA A 42 -7.26 -6.42 1.27
CA ALA A 42 -6.62 -5.62 0.23
C ALA A 42 -5.37 -6.36 -0.28
N SER A 43 -5.09 -6.23 -1.56
CA SER A 43 -3.86 -6.76 -2.13
C SER A 43 -3.35 -5.89 -3.28
N ALA A 44 -2.03 -5.85 -3.44
CA ALA A 44 -1.35 -5.20 -4.54
C ALA A 44 -0.16 -6.06 -5.00
N ILE A 45 0.04 -6.13 -6.32
CA ILE A 45 1.21 -6.79 -6.91
C ILE A 45 2.10 -5.69 -7.52
N MET A 46 3.38 -5.68 -7.15
CA MET A 46 4.33 -4.63 -7.48
C MET A 46 5.66 -5.22 -7.96
N GLN A 47 6.32 -4.53 -8.88
CA GLN A 47 7.71 -4.82 -9.27
C GLN A 47 8.67 -4.05 -8.35
N VAL A 48 8.91 -4.61 -7.16
CA VAL A 48 9.76 -4.00 -6.11
C VAL A 48 10.55 -5.08 -5.37
N ARG A 49 11.60 -4.68 -4.66
CA ARG A 49 12.31 -5.59 -3.76
C ARG A 49 11.50 -5.83 -2.49
N PRO A 50 11.45 -7.07 -1.96
CA PRO A 50 10.77 -7.37 -0.70
C PRO A 50 11.25 -6.48 0.46
N ALA A 51 12.55 -6.18 0.51
CA ALA A 51 13.14 -5.31 1.52
C ALA A 51 12.60 -3.87 1.47
N THR A 52 12.35 -3.33 0.27
CA THR A 52 11.74 -1.99 0.13
C THR A 52 10.29 -2.01 0.61
N ALA A 53 9.51 -3.01 0.24
CA ALA A 53 8.13 -3.13 0.72
C ALA A 53 8.08 -3.27 2.25
N TRP A 54 8.95 -4.10 2.82
CA TRP A 54 9.09 -4.28 4.27
C TRP A 54 9.43 -2.97 4.97
N SER A 55 10.42 -2.23 4.47
CA SER A 55 10.88 -0.96 5.07
C SER A 55 9.78 0.11 5.15
N VAL A 56 8.74 0.03 4.31
CA VAL A 56 7.60 0.95 4.35
C VAL A 56 6.55 0.50 5.36
N ILE A 57 6.13 -0.78 5.31
CA ILE A 57 5.06 -1.27 6.19
C ILE A 57 5.47 -1.38 7.66
N SER A 58 6.78 -1.42 7.96
CA SER A 58 7.34 -1.43 9.31
C SER A 58 7.87 -0.08 9.80
N ASP A 59 7.71 0.98 8.99
CA ASP A 59 8.17 2.34 9.30
C ASP A 59 7.11 3.12 10.08
N TYR A 60 6.79 2.65 11.28
CA TYR A 60 5.67 3.17 12.07
C TYR A 60 5.80 4.66 12.38
N GLU A 61 7.02 5.18 12.56
CA GLU A 61 7.27 6.58 12.92
C GLU A 61 6.89 7.56 11.79
N HIS A 62 6.98 7.14 10.53
CA HIS A 62 6.74 8.00 9.36
C HIS A 62 5.41 7.73 8.67
N LEU A 63 4.58 6.80 9.15
CA LEU A 63 3.29 6.48 8.52
C LEU A 63 2.40 7.71 8.35
N ALA A 64 2.41 8.63 9.31
CA ALA A 64 1.59 9.85 9.26
C ALA A 64 2.00 10.81 8.14
N GLU A 65 3.19 10.68 7.56
CA GLU A 65 3.67 11.54 6.48
C GLU A 65 2.97 11.24 5.15
N PHE A 66 2.54 9.99 4.96
CA PHE A 66 1.97 9.56 3.68
C PHE A 66 0.62 8.84 3.80
N VAL A 67 0.20 8.37 4.97
CA VAL A 67 -1.09 7.70 5.16
C VAL A 67 -2.21 8.71 5.40
N PRO A 68 -3.17 8.85 4.47
CA PRO A 68 -4.26 9.83 4.61
C PRO A 68 -5.11 9.59 5.85
N GLY A 69 -5.42 10.69 6.55
CA GLY A 69 -6.24 10.65 7.76
C GLY A 69 -5.48 10.22 9.02
N MET A 70 -4.22 9.84 8.93
CA MET A 70 -3.33 9.65 10.07
C MET A 70 -2.65 10.97 10.41
N HIS A 71 -2.67 11.36 11.68
CA HIS A 71 -2.09 12.63 12.16
C HIS A 71 -0.79 12.40 12.91
N SER A 72 -0.66 11.26 13.58
CA SER A 72 0.59 10.82 14.21
C SER A 72 0.65 9.30 14.31
N SER A 73 1.86 8.78 14.25
CA SER A 73 2.16 7.38 14.51
C SER A 73 3.52 7.33 15.23
N ARG A 74 3.59 6.64 16.38
CA ARG A 74 4.78 6.61 17.22
C ARG A 74 5.00 5.24 17.82
N VAL A 75 6.24 4.79 17.85
CA VAL A 75 6.65 3.62 18.62
C VAL A 75 6.77 4.01 20.08
N LEU A 76 5.91 3.43 20.94
CA LEU A 76 5.98 3.64 22.40
C LEU A 76 7.01 2.71 23.05
N GLN A 77 7.14 1.49 22.53
CA GLN A 77 8.07 0.49 23.02
C GLN A 77 8.44 -0.48 21.91
N ARG A 78 9.70 -0.92 21.87
CA ARG A 78 10.18 -1.98 20.99
C ARG A 78 11.01 -2.97 21.81
N ASN A 79 10.65 -4.26 21.68
CA ASN A 79 11.38 -5.36 22.30
C ASN A 79 11.56 -6.47 21.25
N GLY A 80 12.70 -6.42 20.54
CA GLY A 80 12.93 -7.26 19.38
C GLY A 80 11.84 -7.06 18.31
N ASN A 81 11.13 -8.13 18.01
CA ASN A 81 10.05 -8.15 17.01
C ASN A 81 8.67 -7.75 17.57
N GLN A 82 8.59 -7.42 18.85
CA GLN A 82 7.39 -6.91 19.47
C GLN A 82 7.45 -5.40 19.59
N VAL A 83 6.43 -4.72 19.06
CA VAL A 83 6.37 -3.27 19.01
C VAL A 83 5.04 -2.80 19.54
N LEU A 84 5.05 -1.82 20.44
CA LEU A 84 3.85 -1.08 20.87
C LEU A 84 3.82 0.23 20.11
N VAL A 85 2.77 0.43 19.30
CA VAL A 85 2.60 1.63 18.45
C VAL A 85 1.36 2.40 18.88
N GLU A 86 1.47 3.71 19.02
CA GLU A 86 0.33 4.61 19.17
C GLU A 86 0.06 5.32 17.85
N GLN A 87 -1.19 5.29 17.41
CA GLN A 87 -1.63 5.97 16.19
C GLN A 87 -2.83 6.84 16.48
N LYS A 88 -2.82 8.07 15.95
CA LYS A 88 -3.91 9.02 16.02
C LYS A 88 -4.26 9.50 14.63
N GLY A 89 -5.55 9.61 14.37
CA GLY A 89 -6.05 10.05 13.09
C GLY A 89 -7.49 10.50 13.15
N SER A 90 -8.11 10.65 12.00
CA SER A 90 -9.53 10.96 11.90
C SER A 90 -10.19 10.24 10.75
N LEU A 91 -11.40 9.76 11.02
CA LEU A 91 -12.35 9.34 10.00
C LEU A 91 -13.28 10.54 9.74
N GLY A 92 -13.32 11.00 8.50
CA GLY A 92 -14.16 12.14 8.14
C GLY A 92 -14.85 11.97 6.80
N PHE A 93 -16.13 12.38 6.73
CA PHE A 93 -16.89 12.48 5.50
C PHE A 93 -18.00 13.54 5.65
N LEU A 94 -18.01 14.54 4.77
CA LEU A 94 -18.93 15.67 4.83
C LEU A 94 -18.94 16.33 6.22
N PHE A 95 -20.05 16.22 6.95
CA PHE A 95 -20.23 16.81 8.29
C PHE A 95 -19.86 15.86 9.43
N PHE A 96 -19.50 14.61 9.15
CA PHE A 96 -19.11 13.63 10.16
C PHE A 96 -17.59 13.63 10.31
N ARG A 97 -17.11 13.83 11.53
CA ARG A 97 -15.69 13.68 11.89
C ARG A 97 -15.61 12.91 13.20
N GLN A 98 -14.82 11.83 13.17
CA GLN A 98 -14.52 11.01 14.33
C GLN A 98 -13.02 10.92 14.53
N ALA A 99 -12.52 11.37 15.66
CA ALA A 99 -11.14 11.14 16.03
C ALA A 99 -10.93 9.65 16.34
N ILE A 100 -9.84 9.11 15.84
CA ILE A 100 -9.40 7.74 16.09
C ILE A 100 -8.10 7.80 16.86
N GLU A 101 -8.07 7.13 18.00
CA GLU A 101 -6.86 6.87 18.77
C GLU A 101 -6.76 5.38 19.02
N ILE A 102 -5.59 4.80 18.75
CA ILE A 102 -5.39 3.36 18.92
C ILE A 102 -3.97 3.08 19.38
N ARG A 103 -3.85 2.11 20.28
CA ARG A 103 -2.58 1.48 20.63
C ARG A 103 -2.59 0.05 20.10
N LEU A 104 -1.55 -0.29 19.36
CA LEU A 104 -1.40 -1.56 18.69
C LEU A 104 -0.24 -2.33 19.30
N ALA A 105 -0.50 -3.54 19.76
CA ALA A 105 0.53 -4.54 19.98
C ALA A 105 0.84 -5.19 18.61
N VAL A 106 2.05 -4.99 18.14
CA VAL A 106 2.51 -5.46 16.83
C VAL A 106 3.54 -6.55 17.03
N ASN A 107 3.41 -7.64 16.28
CA ASN A 107 4.42 -8.69 16.14
C ASN A 107 4.92 -8.72 14.71
N GLU A 108 6.23 -8.70 14.53
CA GLU A 108 6.92 -8.69 13.24
C GLU A 108 7.59 -10.02 12.95
N TRP A 109 7.52 -10.50 11.71
CA TRP A 109 8.31 -11.60 11.14
C TRP A 109 8.97 -11.10 9.85
N PRO A 110 10.09 -10.37 9.98
CA PRO A 110 10.76 -9.78 8.82
C PRO A 110 11.28 -10.83 7.84
N PRO A 111 11.20 -10.60 6.53
CA PRO A 111 10.50 -9.51 5.85
C PRO A 111 9.10 -9.90 5.36
N GLN A 112 8.42 -10.82 6.01
CA GLN A 112 7.27 -11.52 5.45
C GLN A 112 5.92 -11.10 6.05
N ARG A 113 5.85 -10.82 7.37
CA ARG A 113 4.56 -10.69 8.05
C ARG A 113 4.58 -9.71 9.21
N ILE A 114 3.51 -8.95 9.34
CA ILE A 114 3.18 -8.12 10.51
C ILE A 114 1.78 -8.51 10.97
N ILE A 115 1.60 -8.73 12.28
CA ILE A 115 0.30 -8.89 12.91
C ILE A 115 0.17 -7.79 13.95
N ALA A 116 -0.98 -7.09 13.95
CA ALA A 116 -1.28 -6.02 14.88
C ALA A 116 -2.64 -6.25 15.53
N HIS A 117 -2.71 -6.04 16.86
CA HIS A 117 -3.93 -6.09 17.64
C HIS A 117 -4.10 -4.82 18.45
N ALA A 118 -5.32 -4.27 18.49
CA ALA A 118 -5.61 -3.15 19.38
C ALA A 118 -5.54 -3.58 20.85
N VAL A 119 -4.75 -2.85 21.63
CA VAL A 119 -4.62 -3.04 23.09
C VAL A 119 -5.08 -1.78 23.86
N GLY A 120 -5.61 -0.78 23.17
CA GLY A 120 -6.17 0.43 23.75
C GLY A 120 -6.60 1.44 22.71
N GLY A 121 -7.32 2.47 23.14
CA GLY A 121 -7.85 3.51 22.27
C GLY A 121 -9.37 3.53 22.23
N ASN A 122 -9.96 4.09 21.17
CA ASN A 122 -11.39 4.27 21.00
C ASN A 122 -12.03 3.35 19.93
N LEU A 123 -11.42 2.21 19.70
CA LEU A 123 -12.02 1.09 18.94
C LEU A 123 -12.33 -0.05 19.89
N LYS A 124 -13.46 -0.74 19.70
CA LYS A 124 -13.80 -1.95 20.47
C LYS A 124 -12.83 -3.08 20.16
N GLN A 125 -12.48 -3.23 18.88
CA GLN A 125 -11.55 -4.23 18.38
C GLN A 125 -10.89 -3.74 17.09
N MET A 126 -9.62 -4.04 16.92
CA MET A 126 -8.93 -3.97 15.63
C MET A 126 -7.87 -5.07 15.60
N ASP A 127 -7.98 -5.92 14.60
CA ASP A 127 -7.00 -6.96 14.27
C ASP A 127 -6.59 -6.76 12.81
N GLY A 128 -5.31 -6.79 12.54
CA GLY A 128 -4.78 -6.61 11.19
C GLY A 128 -3.55 -7.45 10.93
N SER A 129 -3.39 -7.89 9.69
CA SER A 129 -2.22 -8.62 9.25
C SER A 129 -1.79 -8.14 7.86
N TYR A 130 -0.52 -7.79 7.74
CA TYR A 130 0.16 -7.62 6.45
C TYR A 130 0.99 -8.86 6.15
N THR A 131 0.98 -9.28 4.88
CA THR A 131 1.87 -10.33 4.37
C THR A 131 2.55 -9.88 3.10
N LEU A 132 3.83 -10.20 2.95
CA LEU A 132 4.62 -10.01 1.73
C LEU A 132 4.99 -11.38 1.17
N GLU A 133 4.66 -11.59 -0.09
CA GLU A 133 4.96 -12.82 -0.84
C GLU A 133 5.73 -12.46 -2.10
N THR A 134 6.87 -13.11 -2.33
CA THR A 134 7.56 -13.02 -3.60
C THR A 134 6.99 -14.04 -4.57
N LEU A 135 6.45 -13.57 -5.69
CA LEU A 135 5.86 -14.40 -6.72
C LEU A 135 6.93 -15.07 -7.59
N ALA A 136 6.54 -16.12 -8.34
CA ALA A 136 7.45 -16.85 -9.20
C ALA A 136 8.09 -15.98 -10.32
N ASP A 137 7.46 -14.89 -10.70
CA ASP A 137 7.96 -13.93 -11.69
C ASP A 137 8.82 -12.80 -11.07
N GLY A 138 9.13 -12.90 -9.76
CA GLY A 138 9.96 -11.94 -9.02
C GLY A 138 9.21 -10.71 -8.53
N ARG A 139 7.92 -10.55 -8.82
CA ARG A 139 7.09 -9.48 -8.26
C ARG A 139 6.76 -9.76 -6.80
N VAL A 140 6.40 -8.73 -6.07
CA VAL A 140 5.96 -8.81 -4.67
C VAL A 140 4.48 -8.56 -4.58
N ARG A 141 3.77 -9.48 -3.90
CA ARG A 141 2.39 -9.27 -3.46
C ARG A 141 2.40 -8.79 -2.02
N LEU A 142 1.83 -7.60 -1.79
CA LEU A 142 1.44 -7.11 -0.47
C LEU A 142 -0.03 -7.44 -0.26
N SER A 143 -0.36 -8.15 0.81
CA SER A 143 -1.74 -8.42 1.21
C SER A 143 -2.00 -7.85 2.60
N TYR A 144 -3.19 -7.32 2.81
CA TYR A 144 -3.72 -6.89 4.10
C TYR A 144 -5.04 -7.59 4.37
N SER A 145 -5.20 -8.12 5.57
CA SER A 145 -6.48 -8.61 6.09
C SER A 145 -6.71 -8.00 7.45
N GLY A 146 -7.90 -7.43 7.66
CA GLY A 146 -8.22 -6.76 8.91
C GLY A 146 -9.67 -6.91 9.31
N ARG A 147 -9.90 -6.82 10.63
CA ARG A 147 -11.21 -6.76 11.28
C ARG A 147 -11.23 -5.55 12.20
N LEU A 148 -12.24 -4.71 12.04
CA LEU A 148 -12.42 -3.48 12.81
C LEU A 148 -13.80 -3.44 13.43
N VAL A 149 -13.91 -3.20 14.73
CA VAL A 149 -15.17 -2.92 15.44
C VAL A 149 -15.08 -1.54 16.06
N PRO A 150 -15.84 -0.54 15.55
CA PRO A 150 -15.86 0.80 16.11
C PRO A 150 -16.47 0.81 17.51
N ALA A 151 -15.99 1.71 18.39
CA ALA A 151 -16.65 2.00 19.66
C ALA A 151 -17.71 3.10 19.55
N PHE A 152 -17.93 3.62 18.35
CA PHE A 152 -18.87 4.69 18.04
C PHE A 152 -19.83 4.26 16.92
N THR A 153 -21.02 4.88 16.90
CA THR A 153 -22.01 4.58 15.87
C THR A 153 -21.60 5.20 14.54
N ILE A 154 -21.47 4.36 13.52
CA ILE A 154 -21.30 4.82 12.14
C ILE A 154 -22.71 5.02 11.56
N PRO A 155 -23.06 6.22 11.03
CA PRO A 155 -24.37 6.45 10.43
C PRO A 155 -24.64 5.46 9.30
N PRO A 156 -25.79 4.75 9.29
CA PRO A 156 -26.05 3.65 8.34
C PRO A 156 -25.93 4.02 6.86
N LEU A 157 -26.31 5.26 6.51
CA LEU A 157 -26.26 5.77 5.12
C LEU A 157 -24.86 6.13 4.65
N LEU A 158 -23.89 6.32 5.56
CA LEU A 158 -22.55 6.79 5.24
C LEU A 158 -21.46 5.73 5.51
N GLY A 159 -21.75 4.76 6.37
CA GLY A 159 -20.73 3.91 7.00
C GLY A 159 -19.88 3.12 6.02
N LYS A 160 -20.50 2.32 5.17
CA LYS A 160 -19.78 1.37 4.30
C LYS A 160 -18.90 2.08 3.27
N ALA A 161 -19.45 3.03 2.55
CA ALA A 161 -18.76 3.73 1.48
C ALA A 161 -17.57 4.55 2.00
N VAL A 162 -17.75 5.21 3.14
CA VAL A 162 -16.72 6.07 3.75
C VAL A 162 -15.57 5.25 4.29
N VAL A 163 -15.85 4.18 5.04
CA VAL A 163 -14.81 3.28 5.56
C VAL A 163 -14.05 2.63 4.41
N ARG A 164 -14.75 2.10 3.42
CA ARG A 164 -14.12 1.53 2.21
C ARG A 164 -13.24 2.56 1.51
N GLN A 165 -13.72 3.77 1.29
CA GLN A 165 -12.95 4.83 0.62
C GLN A 165 -11.70 5.21 1.41
N LEU A 166 -11.81 5.34 2.75
CA LEU A 166 -10.66 5.64 3.60
C LEU A 166 -9.61 4.54 3.50
N LEU A 167 -10.00 3.28 3.70
CA LEU A 167 -9.11 2.13 3.65
C LEU A 167 -8.45 1.97 2.27
N THR A 168 -9.22 2.23 1.19
CA THR A 168 -8.67 2.26 -0.17
C THR A 168 -7.58 3.32 -0.32
N ARG A 169 -7.82 4.54 0.19
CA ARG A 169 -6.83 5.62 0.13
C ARG A 169 -5.58 5.29 0.96
N GLN A 170 -5.76 4.73 2.15
CA GLN A 170 -4.65 4.37 3.04
C GLN A 170 -3.79 3.26 2.44
N PHE A 171 -4.42 2.18 1.95
CA PHE A 171 -3.69 1.08 1.32
C PHE A 171 -2.99 1.52 0.03
N LYS A 172 -3.67 2.34 -0.79
CA LYS A 172 -3.05 2.93 -1.99
C LYS A 172 -1.83 3.79 -1.62
N ALA A 173 -1.92 4.61 -0.59
CA ALA A 173 -0.81 5.46 -0.15
C ALA A 173 0.41 4.65 0.32
N LEU A 174 0.19 3.52 1.02
CA LEU A 174 1.26 2.57 1.34
C LEU A 174 1.93 2.03 0.08
N VAL A 175 1.15 1.62 -0.89
CA VAL A 175 1.64 1.07 -2.15
C VAL A 175 2.40 2.14 -2.95
N ASP A 176 1.87 3.35 -3.05
CA ASP A 176 2.51 4.48 -3.73
C ASP A 176 3.87 4.81 -3.07
N GLU A 177 3.93 4.79 -1.73
CA GLU A 177 5.18 5.02 -0.99
C GLU A 177 6.21 3.91 -1.21
N ILE A 178 5.79 2.65 -1.27
CA ILE A 178 6.67 1.52 -1.61
C ILE A 178 7.30 1.74 -3.00
N LEU A 179 6.48 2.08 -3.99
CA LEU A 179 6.95 2.34 -5.35
C LEU A 179 7.88 3.54 -5.43
N ARG A 180 7.57 4.61 -4.69
CA ARG A 180 8.41 5.81 -4.61
C ARG A 180 9.79 5.50 -4.01
N ARG A 181 9.85 4.76 -2.88
CA ARG A 181 11.13 4.36 -2.26
C ARG A 181 11.91 3.41 -3.16
N GLU A 182 11.24 2.50 -3.87
CA GLU A 182 11.93 1.62 -4.83
C GLU A 182 12.56 2.41 -5.97
N ALA A 183 11.86 3.38 -6.55
CA ALA A 183 12.38 4.23 -7.61
C ALA A 183 13.60 5.05 -7.16
N LEU A 184 13.58 5.59 -5.93
CA LEU A 184 14.73 6.31 -5.36
C LEU A 184 15.94 5.39 -5.16
N ASN A 185 15.73 4.17 -4.68
CA ASN A 185 16.79 3.19 -4.49
C ASN A 185 17.43 2.77 -5.82
N LEU A 186 16.66 2.67 -6.89
CA LEU A 186 17.17 2.38 -8.24
C LEU A 186 17.93 3.57 -8.83
N GLY A 187 17.46 4.81 -8.58
CA GLY A 187 18.12 6.04 -9.02
C GLY A 187 19.43 6.36 -8.29
N SER A 188 19.57 5.88 -7.05
CA SER A 188 20.79 6.06 -6.23
C SER A 188 21.87 5.00 -6.50
N GLY A 189 21.59 3.98 -7.30
CA GLY A 189 22.54 2.98 -7.76
C GLY A 189 23.52 3.58 -8.75
N ASN A 190 24.64 4.08 -8.25
CA ASN A 190 25.77 4.57 -9.05
C ASN A 190 26.22 3.47 -10.04
N PRO A 191 26.41 3.76 -11.34
CA PRO A 191 26.95 2.77 -12.28
C PRO A 191 28.36 2.38 -11.83
N PRO A 192 28.79 1.10 -12.00
CA PRO A 192 30.12 0.68 -11.62
C PRO A 192 31.14 1.56 -12.36
N SER A 193 32.02 2.22 -11.61
CA SER A 193 33.15 2.93 -12.17
C SER A 193 33.97 1.93 -12.98
N LYS A 194 34.03 2.13 -14.29
CA LYS A 194 34.96 1.42 -15.16
C LYS A 194 36.35 1.94 -14.83
N ASN A 195 37.12 1.14 -14.13
CA ASN A 195 38.59 1.19 -14.21
C ASN A 195 39.05 0.15 -15.21
#